data_662d6af080362b814c43e4b78e431f02
#
_entry.id   662d6af080362b814c43e4b78e431f02
#
_cell.length_a   1.000
_cell.length_b   1.000
_cell.length_c   1.000
_cell.angle_alpha   90.00
_cell.angle_beta   90.00
_cell.angle_gamma   90.00
#
_symmetry.space_group_name_H-M   'P 1'
#
loop_
_entity.id
_entity.type
_entity.pdbx_description
1 polymer ?
#
loop_
_entity_poly.entity_id
_entity_poly.type
_entity_poly.pdbx_seq_one_letter_code
_entity_poly.pdbx_strand_id
1 'polypeptide(L)'
;MNSRLAMLIIASAFASAPFAFGGTDRSANSSIGISDEPPRFDFAIESAYLFGAFNPPQNYEISADFLTTRVRWGNYLHREGLFRGYNQVYFSFLAEPIIRGIENHYFGMNLGLRYNFVRPGSRFVPYFSGGVGLGGIDSHPEQFGAQGQDFTFNILSAAGVSYQFSDRFSGQVGLLYQHFSNAGLTDPNPSLNLFGPQVGFTFSF
;
A
#
# COMPACT_ATOMS: atom_id res chain seq x y z
N MET A 1 -12.08 15.60 -23.64
CA MET A 1 -12.34 16.47 -22.44
C MET A 1 -11.24 16.13 -21.45
N ASN A 2 -10.39 17.09 -21.11
CA ASN A 2 -9.04 16.86 -20.61
C ASN A 2 -8.98 16.13 -19.26
N SER A 3 -8.38 14.96 -19.21
CA SER A 3 -8.15 14.12 -18.02
C SER A 3 -7.24 14.75 -16.94
N ARG A 4 -6.67 15.92 -17.20
CA ARG A 4 -5.84 16.67 -16.24
C ARG A 4 -6.64 17.35 -15.11
N LEU A 5 -7.97 17.42 -15.20
CA LEU A 5 -8.82 18.11 -14.21
C LEU A 5 -9.23 17.19 -13.05
N ALA A 6 -9.26 15.87 -13.26
CA ALA A 6 -9.68 14.92 -12.23
C ALA A 6 -8.62 14.72 -11.12
N MET A 7 -7.33 14.86 -11.47
CA MET A 7 -6.21 14.67 -10.52
C MET A 7 -6.06 15.84 -9.52
N LEU A 8 -6.60 17.01 -9.84
CA LEU A 8 -6.50 18.21 -8.98
C LEU A 8 -7.58 18.26 -7.88
N ILE A 9 -8.66 17.50 -8.02
CA ILE A 9 -9.82 17.57 -7.09
C ILE A 9 -9.60 16.70 -5.84
N ILE A 10 -8.82 15.63 -5.92
CA ILE A 10 -8.53 14.75 -4.77
C ILE A 10 -7.50 15.39 -3.82
N ALA A 11 -6.57 16.18 -4.33
CA ALA A 11 -5.55 16.86 -3.52
C ALA A 11 -6.11 18.08 -2.73
N SER A 12 -7.23 18.68 -3.14
CA SER A 12 -7.77 19.89 -2.52
C SER A 12 -8.75 19.65 -1.37
N ALA A 13 -9.25 18.43 -1.18
CA ALA A 13 -10.21 18.10 -0.13
C ALA A 13 -9.56 17.95 1.27
N PHE A 14 -8.25 17.83 1.36
CA PHE A 14 -7.54 17.65 2.64
C PHE A 14 -7.01 18.93 3.28
N ALA A 15 -7.16 20.10 2.63
CA ALA A 15 -6.52 21.36 3.08
C ALA A 15 -7.36 22.22 4.02
N SER A 16 -8.57 21.83 4.43
CA SER A 16 -9.49 22.71 5.17
C SER A 16 -10.12 22.16 6.44
N ALA A 17 -9.50 21.19 7.12
CA ALA A 17 -9.94 20.81 8.46
C ALA A 17 -9.17 21.63 9.52
N PRO A 18 -9.84 22.47 10.33
CA PRO A 18 -9.18 23.15 11.43
C PRO A 18 -8.88 22.14 12.55
N PHE A 19 -7.61 21.83 12.75
CA PHE A 19 -7.17 21.07 13.90
C PHE A 19 -7.27 21.95 15.17
N ALA A 20 -8.30 21.74 15.98
CA ALA A 20 -8.35 22.29 17.32
C ALA A 20 -7.41 21.51 18.25
N PHE A 21 -6.26 22.09 18.58
CA PHE A 21 -5.39 21.57 19.62
C PHE A 21 -5.95 21.98 20.99
N GLY A 22 -6.62 21.04 21.64
CA GLY A 22 -6.92 21.15 23.07
C GLY A 22 -5.66 20.78 23.87
N GLY A 23 -4.93 21.79 24.35
CA GLY A 23 -3.78 21.57 25.22
C GLY A 23 -4.23 21.18 26.61
N THR A 24 -3.76 20.02 27.13
CA THR A 24 -3.60 19.78 28.55
C THR A 24 -2.10 19.63 28.79
N ASP A 25 -1.54 20.55 29.60
CA ASP A 25 -0.17 20.49 30.07
C ASP A 25 0.07 19.18 30.81
N ARG A 26 0.69 18.21 30.16
CA ARG A 26 1.41 17.13 30.82
C ARG A 26 2.89 17.43 30.75
N SER A 27 3.51 17.61 31.90
CA SER A 27 4.94 17.87 32.10
C SER A 27 5.77 16.94 31.18
N ALA A 28 6.53 17.60 30.30
CA ALA A 28 7.41 16.96 29.35
C ALA A 28 8.61 16.34 30.07
N ASN A 29 8.48 15.10 30.45
CA ASN A 29 9.58 14.14 30.60
C ASN A 29 9.18 12.82 29.91
N SER A 30 8.66 12.89 28.72
CA SER A 30 8.56 11.73 27.85
C SER A 30 9.75 11.77 26.90
N SER A 31 10.82 11.09 27.25
CA SER A 31 11.54 10.35 26.22
C SER A 31 10.44 9.74 25.33
N ILE A 32 10.36 10.14 24.07
CA ILE A 32 9.46 9.51 23.10
C ILE A 32 9.98 8.08 22.95
N GLY A 33 9.68 7.26 23.96
CA GLY A 33 9.83 5.84 23.91
C GLY A 33 8.71 5.36 23.01
N ILE A 34 9.05 4.78 21.87
CA ILE A 34 8.16 3.85 21.19
C ILE A 34 7.64 2.95 22.31
N SER A 35 6.33 2.92 22.47
CA SER A 35 5.67 2.05 23.45
C SER A 35 6.33 0.68 23.40
N ASP A 36 6.61 0.08 24.56
CA ASP A 36 7.16 -1.28 24.63
C ASP A 36 6.27 -2.31 23.91
N GLU A 37 5.05 -1.93 23.58
CA GLU A 37 4.13 -2.66 22.73
C GLU A 37 3.76 -1.85 21.48
N PRO A 38 3.96 -2.42 20.26
CA PRO A 38 3.50 -1.80 19.03
C PRO A 38 1.97 -1.76 18.98
N PRO A 39 1.36 -0.83 18.20
CA PRO A 39 -0.08 -0.74 18.07
C PRO A 39 -0.68 -2.08 17.60
N ARG A 40 -1.87 -2.39 18.10
CA ARG A 40 -2.54 -3.64 17.78
C ARG A 40 -3.27 -3.58 16.44
N PHE A 41 -3.81 -2.43 16.11
CA PHE A 41 -4.62 -2.21 14.92
C PHE A 41 -4.19 -0.93 14.21
N ASP A 42 -4.05 -1.01 12.88
CA ASP A 42 -3.75 0.11 12.01
C ASP A 42 -4.80 0.22 10.90
N PHE A 43 -5.12 1.46 10.54
CA PHE A 43 -5.82 1.81 9.33
C PHE A 43 -4.91 2.69 8.46
N ALA A 44 -4.75 2.37 7.18
CA ALA A 44 -3.89 3.11 6.28
C ALA A 44 -4.59 3.44 4.96
N ILE A 45 -4.23 4.60 4.42
CA ILE A 45 -4.51 5.02 3.05
C ILE A 45 -3.16 5.08 2.34
N GLU A 46 -3.04 4.36 1.24
CA GLU A 46 -1.79 4.23 0.50
C GLU A 46 -2.06 4.49 -0.98
N SER A 47 -1.10 5.08 -1.66
CA SER A 47 -1.15 5.30 -3.11
C SER A 47 0.20 4.99 -3.73
N ALA A 48 0.18 4.42 -4.93
CA ALA A 48 1.37 4.14 -5.71
C ALA A 48 1.17 4.56 -7.17
N TYR A 49 2.26 4.92 -7.84
CA TYR A 49 2.27 5.10 -9.28
C TYR A 49 3.16 4.04 -9.89
N LEU A 50 2.56 3.12 -10.63
CA LEU A 50 3.19 1.91 -11.11
C LEU A 50 3.41 1.95 -12.60
N PHE A 51 4.56 1.47 -13.04
CA PHE A 51 4.96 1.34 -14.42
C PHE A 51 5.09 -0.13 -14.79
N GLY A 52 4.74 -0.48 -16.04
CA GLY A 52 5.00 -1.81 -16.59
C GLY A 52 6.50 -2.12 -16.56
N ALA A 53 6.86 -3.26 -16.01
CA ALA A 53 8.25 -3.70 -15.82
C ALA A 53 8.41 -5.17 -16.21
N PHE A 54 9.65 -5.54 -16.58
CA PHE A 54 10.18 -6.90 -16.75
C PHE A 54 9.64 -7.76 -17.90
N ASN A 55 8.42 -7.58 -18.40
CA ASN A 55 7.89 -8.32 -19.56
C ASN A 55 6.93 -7.47 -20.38
N PRO A 56 6.81 -7.70 -21.71
CA PRO A 56 5.70 -7.15 -22.48
C PRO A 56 4.34 -7.69 -21.97
N PRO A 57 3.28 -6.85 -21.96
CA PRO A 57 3.24 -5.48 -22.44
C PRO A 57 3.76 -4.51 -21.38
N GLN A 58 4.76 -3.69 -21.76
CA GLN A 58 5.43 -2.74 -20.85
C GLN A 58 4.80 -1.34 -20.83
N ASN A 59 3.74 -1.13 -21.59
CA ASN A 59 3.13 0.19 -21.79
C ASN A 59 2.01 0.49 -20.78
N TYR A 60 2.06 -0.09 -19.58
CA TYR A 60 1.09 0.19 -18.52
C TYR A 60 1.61 1.23 -17.56
N GLU A 61 0.73 2.15 -17.18
CA GLU A 61 0.89 3.09 -16.09
C GLU A 61 -0.40 3.07 -15.26
N ILE A 62 -0.29 2.80 -13.96
CA ILE A 62 -1.42 2.60 -13.06
C ILE A 62 -1.27 3.51 -11.85
N SER A 63 -2.33 4.21 -11.47
CA SER A 63 -2.45 4.83 -10.15
C SER A 63 -3.13 3.82 -9.24
N ALA A 64 -2.39 3.25 -8.30
CA ALA A 64 -2.89 2.21 -7.42
C ALA A 64 -3.19 2.80 -6.03
N ASP A 65 -4.46 2.81 -5.64
CA ASP A 65 -4.93 3.34 -4.36
C ASP A 65 -5.43 2.20 -3.47
N PHE A 66 -5.04 2.23 -2.18
CA PHE A 66 -5.32 1.17 -1.24
C PHE A 66 -5.94 1.73 0.04
N LEU A 67 -7.00 1.05 0.51
CA LEU A 67 -7.49 1.16 1.88
C LEU A 67 -7.09 -0.10 2.63
N THR A 68 -6.17 0.03 3.56
CA THR A 68 -5.53 -1.09 4.23
C THR A 68 -5.85 -1.09 5.72
N THR A 69 -6.28 -2.24 6.22
CA THR A 69 -6.32 -2.53 7.66
C THR A 69 -5.19 -3.49 8.00
N ARG A 70 -4.53 -3.27 9.14
CA ARG A 70 -3.47 -4.15 9.64
C ARG A 70 -3.74 -4.53 11.08
N VAL A 71 -3.52 -5.80 11.40
CA VAL A 71 -3.64 -6.32 12.75
C VAL A 71 -2.31 -6.95 13.14
N ARG A 72 -1.76 -6.56 14.26
CA ARG A 72 -0.55 -7.18 14.81
C ARG A 72 -0.81 -8.64 15.13
N TRP A 73 0.06 -9.50 14.62
CA TRP A 73 0.05 -10.91 14.94
C TRP A 73 1.17 -11.23 15.92
N GLY A 74 0.79 -11.53 17.17
CA GLY A 74 1.74 -11.85 18.23
C GLY A 74 2.43 -10.63 18.83
N ASN A 75 3.46 -10.89 19.64
CA ASN A 75 4.36 -9.90 20.22
C ASN A 75 5.56 -9.66 19.30
N TYR A 76 6.58 -8.93 19.78
CA TYR A 76 7.85 -8.83 19.03
C TYR A 76 8.41 -10.22 18.74
N LEU A 77 8.64 -10.51 17.46
CA LEU A 77 9.23 -11.77 17.00
C LEU A 77 10.68 -11.88 17.49
N HIS A 78 11.41 -10.76 17.40
CA HIS A 78 12.75 -10.61 17.92
C HIS A 78 12.77 -9.39 18.83
N ARG A 79 13.24 -9.55 20.07
CA ARG A 79 13.31 -8.45 21.04
C ARG A 79 14.58 -7.63 20.93
N GLU A 80 15.63 -8.20 20.34
CA GLU A 80 16.95 -7.59 20.23
C GLU A 80 17.55 -7.78 18.85
N GLY A 81 18.61 -7.01 18.55
CA GLY A 81 19.37 -7.12 17.31
C GLY A 81 18.76 -6.41 16.11
N LEU A 82 19.34 -6.67 14.93
CA LEU A 82 18.97 -6.06 13.66
C LEU A 82 17.54 -6.43 13.20
N PHE A 83 17.09 -7.61 13.59
CA PHE A 83 15.78 -8.15 13.24
C PHE A 83 14.71 -7.87 14.30
N ARG A 84 14.98 -7.01 15.30
CA ARG A 84 13.94 -6.61 16.23
C ARG A 84 12.74 -6.04 15.47
N GLY A 85 11.55 -6.62 15.70
CA GLY A 85 10.38 -6.20 14.97
C GLY A 85 9.16 -7.09 15.20
N TYR A 86 8.07 -6.78 14.53
CA TYR A 86 6.79 -7.47 14.68
C TYR A 86 6.10 -7.67 13.33
N ASN A 87 5.25 -8.70 13.28
CA ASN A 87 4.39 -8.99 12.15
C ASN A 87 3.02 -8.34 12.29
N GLN A 88 2.47 -7.99 11.13
CA GLN A 88 1.07 -7.64 10.95
C GLN A 88 0.50 -8.49 9.82
N VAL A 89 -0.73 -8.98 10.01
CA VAL A 89 -1.59 -9.41 8.90
C VAL A 89 -2.26 -8.16 8.36
N TYR A 90 -2.34 -8.02 7.05
CA TYR A 90 -3.07 -6.91 6.44
C TYR A 90 -4.14 -7.40 5.48
N PHE A 91 -5.18 -6.58 5.34
CA PHE A 91 -6.19 -6.69 4.30
C PHE A 91 -6.34 -5.34 3.63
N SER A 92 -6.28 -5.32 2.29
CA SER A 92 -6.38 -4.11 1.48
C SER A 92 -7.50 -4.23 0.46
N PHE A 93 -8.28 -3.18 0.32
CA PHE A 93 -9.09 -2.92 -0.88
C PHE A 93 -8.27 -2.11 -1.86
N LEU A 94 -8.36 -2.45 -3.14
CA LEU A 94 -7.61 -1.87 -4.24
C LEU A 94 -8.59 -1.17 -5.19
N ALA A 95 -8.26 0.07 -5.55
CA ALA A 95 -8.93 0.82 -6.60
C ALA A 95 -7.84 1.42 -7.50
N GLU A 96 -7.74 0.95 -8.74
CA GLU A 96 -6.58 1.19 -9.58
C GLU A 96 -7.00 1.64 -10.98
N PRO A 97 -7.19 2.96 -11.19
CA PRO A 97 -7.36 3.50 -12.53
C PRO A 97 -6.08 3.30 -13.35
N ILE A 98 -6.25 2.74 -14.54
CA ILE A 98 -5.19 2.52 -15.50
C ILE A 98 -5.03 3.79 -16.35
N ILE A 99 -3.93 4.51 -16.14
CA ILE A 99 -3.65 5.78 -16.82
C ILE A 99 -3.21 5.55 -18.25
N ARG A 100 -2.49 4.45 -18.47
CA ARG A 100 -2.04 3.96 -19.76
C ARG A 100 -2.08 2.45 -19.75
N GLY A 101 -2.72 1.86 -20.74
CA GLY A 101 -2.91 0.43 -20.91
C GLY A 101 -4.02 0.14 -21.89
N ILE A 102 -4.37 -1.12 -22.03
CA ILE A 102 -5.50 -1.56 -22.84
C ILE A 102 -6.79 -1.44 -22.02
N GLU A 103 -6.74 -1.92 -20.79
CA GLU A 103 -7.83 -1.84 -19.82
C GLU A 103 -7.86 -0.46 -19.17
N ASN A 104 -8.98 -0.09 -18.52
CA ASN A 104 -9.18 1.22 -17.92
C ASN A 104 -9.08 1.22 -16.41
N HIS A 105 -9.40 0.11 -15.74
CA HIS A 105 -9.41 0.05 -14.28
C HIS A 105 -9.29 -1.38 -13.74
N TYR A 106 -8.82 -1.46 -12.50
CA TYR A 106 -8.86 -2.67 -11.70
C TYR A 106 -9.44 -2.36 -10.32
N PHE A 107 -10.30 -3.27 -9.82
CA PHE A 107 -10.79 -3.28 -8.46
C PHE A 107 -10.55 -4.63 -7.82
N GLY A 108 -10.02 -4.65 -6.61
CA GLY A 108 -9.69 -5.91 -5.99
C GLY A 108 -9.48 -5.85 -4.49
N MET A 109 -9.00 -6.95 -3.98
CA MET A 109 -8.59 -7.10 -2.59
C MET A 109 -7.29 -7.89 -2.51
N ASN A 110 -6.53 -7.67 -1.44
CA ASN A 110 -5.28 -8.37 -1.17
C ASN A 110 -5.17 -8.69 0.33
N LEU A 111 -4.71 -9.87 0.65
CA LEU A 111 -4.42 -10.33 2.00
C LEU A 111 -2.94 -10.69 2.08
N GLY A 112 -2.26 -10.25 3.13
CA GLY A 112 -0.83 -10.49 3.24
C GLY A 112 -0.27 -10.27 4.63
N LEU A 113 1.06 -10.28 4.66
CA LEU A 113 1.87 -10.09 5.84
C LEU A 113 2.77 -8.88 5.66
N ARG A 114 2.99 -8.15 6.76
CA ARG A 114 3.96 -7.07 6.83
C ARG A 114 4.85 -7.30 8.05
N TYR A 115 6.16 -7.16 7.86
CA TYR A 115 7.15 -7.13 8.92
C TYR A 115 7.68 -5.71 9.11
N ASN A 116 7.66 -5.24 10.35
CA ASN A 116 8.13 -3.91 10.73
C ASN A 116 9.39 -4.06 11.58
N PHE A 117 10.50 -3.45 11.13
CA PHE A 117 11.78 -3.47 11.84
C PHE A 117 11.86 -2.29 12.80
N VAL A 118 11.80 -2.54 14.10
CA VAL A 118 11.73 -1.50 15.13
C VAL A 118 13.06 -1.37 15.83
N ARG A 119 13.58 -0.14 15.92
CA ARG A 119 14.77 0.19 16.71
C ARG A 119 14.39 1.08 17.89
N PRO A 120 14.88 0.80 19.13
CA PRO A 120 14.62 1.65 20.29
C PRO A 120 15.03 3.10 20.02
N GLY A 121 14.16 4.05 20.33
CA GLY A 121 14.41 5.47 20.15
C GLY A 121 14.34 5.98 18.71
N SER A 122 14.14 5.12 17.71
CA SER A 122 14.00 5.53 16.31
C SER A 122 12.54 5.74 15.93
N ARG A 123 12.25 6.85 15.25
CA ARG A 123 10.97 7.11 14.59
C ARG A 123 10.89 6.48 13.20
N PHE A 124 12.01 6.02 12.64
CA PHE A 124 12.06 5.34 11.36
C PHE A 124 11.88 3.84 11.54
N VAL A 125 10.87 3.30 10.90
CA VAL A 125 10.49 1.89 10.95
C VAL A 125 10.54 1.31 9.53
N PRO A 126 11.66 0.72 9.12
CA PRO A 126 11.70 -0.01 7.85
C PRO A 126 10.69 -1.15 7.85
N TYR A 127 10.15 -1.46 6.67
CA TYR A 127 9.21 -2.56 6.52
C TYR A 127 9.41 -3.33 5.23
N PHE A 128 8.93 -4.56 5.25
CA PHE A 128 8.69 -5.38 4.09
C PHE A 128 7.30 -5.99 4.18
N SER A 129 6.58 -6.06 3.06
CA SER A 129 5.25 -6.69 2.99
C SER A 129 5.10 -7.51 1.73
N GLY A 130 4.23 -8.52 1.79
CA GLY A 130 3.84 -9.31 0.65
C GLY A 130 2.48 -9.94 0.86
N GLY A 131 1.72 -10.08 -0.23
CA GLY A 131 0.39 -10.64 -0.18
C GLY A 131 -0.11 -11.09 -1.53
N VAL A 132 -1.23 -11.80 -1.48
CA VAL A 132 -1.95 -12.31 -2.65
C VAL A 132 -3.40 -11.89 -2.58
N GLY A 133 -4.01 -11.75 -3.74
CA GLY A 133 -5.39 -11.28 -3.81
C GLY A 133 -6.04 -11.61 -5.13
N LEU A 134 -7.24 -11.11 -5.28
CA LEU A 134 -8.07 -11.28 -6.46
C LEU A 134 -8.87 -10.01 -6.73
N GLY A 135 -9.37 -9.87 -7.95
CA GLY A 135 -10.20 -8.74 -8.35
C GLY A 135 -10.71 -8.86 -9.77
N GLY A 136 -11.22 -7.75 -10.25
CA GLY A 136 -11.72 -7.59 -11.61
C GLY A 136 -11.02 -6.45 -12.33
N ILE A 137 -10.60 -6.76 -13.55
CA ILE A 137 -10.12 -5.80 -14.55
C ILE A 137 -11.15 -5.74 -15.68
N ASP A 138 -11.32 -4.61 -16.34
CA ASP A 138 -12.16 -4.53 -17.53
C ASP A 138 -11.41 -5.07 -18.75
N SER A 139 -11.36 -6.37 -18.90
CA SER A 139 -10.60 -7.05 -19.95
C SER A 139 -11.13 -6.77 -21.36
N HIS A 140 -10.21 -6.74 -22.33
CA HIS A 140 -10.49 -6.56 -23.75
C HIS A 140 -9.82 -7.68 -24.56
N PRO A 141 -10.25 -8.95 -24.43
CA PRO A 141 -9.56 -10.12 -24.98
C PRO A 141 -9.39 -10.08 -26.51
N GLU A 142 -10.16 -9.26 -27.22
CA GLU A 142 -10.03 -9.00 -28.64
C GLU A 142 -8.80 -8.16 -29.00
N GLN A 143 -8.18 -7.48 -28.04
CA GLN A 143 -6.99 -6.65 -28.26
C GLN A 143 -5.72 -7.44 -27.95
N PHE A 144 -4.73 -7.31 -28.83
CA PHE A 144 -3.44 -7.97 -28.62
C PHE A 144 -2.74 -7.45 -27.34
N GLY A 145 -2.44 -8.36 -26.43
CA GLY A 145 -1.77 -8.06 -25.15
C GLY A 145 -2.70 -7.74 -23.98
N ALA A 146 -4.04 -7.79 -24.18
CA ALA A 146 -5.02 -7.65 -23.11
C ALA A 146 -5.16 -8.92 -22.27
N GLN A 147 -5.79 -8.79 -21.10
CA GLN A 147 -6.22 -9.94 -20.28
C GLN A 147 -7.38 -10.67 -20.94
N GLY A 148 -7.37 -12.01 -20.86
CA GLY A 148 -8.39 -12.86 -21.49
C GLY A 148 -9.74 -12.90 -20.76
N GLN A 149 -9.81 -12.38 -19.55
CA GLN A 149 -11.01 -12.34 -18.71
C GLN A 149 -10.90 -11.25 -17.63
N ASP A 150 -12.06 -10.82 -17.13
CA ASP A 150 -12.13 -9.79 -16.09
C ASP A 150 -11.56 -10.26 -14.75
N PHE A 151 -11.85 -11.50 -14.36
CA PHE A 151 -11.35 -12.04 -13.10
C PHE A 151 -9.85 -12.31 -13.16
N THR A 152 -9.11 -11.68 -12.25
CA THR A 152 -7.65 -11.80 -12.14
C THR A 152 -7.20 -11.96 -10.70
N PHE A 153 -6.03 -12.56 -10.53
CA PHE A 153 -5.29 -12.59 -9.28
C PHE A 153 -4.27 -11.46 -9.26
N ASN A 154 -3.98 -10.95 -8.06
CA ASN A 154 -2.89 -10.01 -7.83
C ASN A 154 -1.89 -10.54 -6.81
N ILE A 155 -0.62 -10.20 -6.99
CA ILE A 155 0.44 -10.41 -6.00
C ILE A 155 1.05 -9.04 -5.73
N LEU A 156 1.11 -8.63 -4.47
CA LEU A 156 1.76 -7.41 -4.03
C LEU A 156 3.03 -7.73 -3.25
N SER A 157 4.08 -6.94 -3.45
CA SER A 157 5.28 -6.97 -2.62
C SER A 157 5.81 -5.55 -2.47
N ALA A 158 6.00 -5.08 -1.24
CA ALA A 158 6.48 -3.73 -0.99
C ALA A 158 7.59 -3.71 0.06
N ALA A 159 8.50 -2.75 -0.11
CA ALA A 159 9.52 -2.44 0.86
C ALA A 159 9.64 -0.93 1.01
N GLY A 160 9.85 -0.45 2.24
CA GLY A 160 9.92 0.97 2.50
C GLY A 160 10.27 1.32 3.93
N VAL A 161 10.01 2.59 4.26
CA VAL A 161 10.23 3.13 5.60
C VAL A 161 8.99 3.92 6.01
N SER A 162 8.47 3.63 7.22
CA SER A 162 7.48 4.46 7.89
C SER A 162 8.20 5.43 8.83
N TYR A 163 7.71 6.65 8.92
CA TYR A 163 8.13 7.66 9.89
C TYR A 163 7.00 7.98 10.85
N GLN A 164 7.23 7.81 12.13
CA GLN A 164 6.26 8.07 13.19
C GLN A 164 6.24 9.56 13.54
N PHE A 165 5.16 10.26 13.18
CA PHE A 165 4.93 11.66 13.58
C PHE A 165 4.49 11.75 15.05
N SER A 166 3.66 10.79 15.48
CA SER A 166 3.16 10.63 16.85
C SER A 166 2.92 9.15 17.15
N ASP A 167 2.46 8.83 18.37
CA ASP A 167 2.13 7.46 18.78
C ASP A 167 1.01 6.82 17.94
N ARG A 168 0.18 7.65 17.29
CA ARG A 168 -0.98 7.20 16.51
C ARG A 168 -0.89 7.47 15.03
N PHE A 169 0.04 8.30 14.58
CA PHE A 169 0.09 8.73 13.20
C PHE A 169 1.47 8.58 12.61
N SER A 170 1.54 7.91 11.46
CA SER A 170 2.77 7.75 10.69
C SER A 170 2.53 7.96 9.19
N GLY A 171 3.59 8.38 8.51
CA GLY A 171 3.66 8.38 7.04
C GLY A 171 4.64 7.33 6.57
N GLN A 172 4.46 6.85 5.36
CA GLN A 172 5.38 5.89 4.76
C GLN A 172 5.73 6.24 3.33
N VAL A 173 6.94 5.89 2.95
CA VAL A 173 7.43 5.91 1.57
C VAL A 173 8.08 4.58 1.25
N GLY A 174 7.94 4.12 0.04
CA GLY A 174 8.49 2.82 -0.36
C GLY A 174 8.40 2.57 -1.85
N LEU A 175 8.65 1.33 -2.20
CA LEU A 175 8.52 0.79 -3.54
C LEU A 175 7.54 -0.37 -3.49
N LEU A 176 6.66 -0.42 -4.48
CA LEU A 176 5.66 -1.46 -4.65
C LEU A 176 5.92 -2.21 -5.97
N TYR A 177 5.89 -3.52 -5.90
CA TYR A 177 5.75 -4.41 -7.04
C TYR A 177 4.36 -5.03 -7.02
N GLN A 178 3.72 -5.07 -8.19
CA GLN A 178 2.42 -5.69 -8.40
C GLN A 178 2.44 -6.57 -9.63
N HIS A 179 1.85 -7.75 -9.49
CA HIS A 179 1.66 -8.68 -10.57
C HIS A 179 0.17 -8.98 -10.73
N PHE A 180 -0.32 -8.93 -11.98
CA PHE A 180 -1.65 -9.39 -12.35
C PHE A 180 -1.57 -10.58 -13.29
N SER A 181 -2.44 -11.55 -13.09
CA SER A 181 -2.54 -12.74 -13.93
C SER A 181 -3.91 -13.41 -13.73
N ASN A 182 -4.45 -13.99 -14.77
CA ASN A 182 -5.61 -14.86 -14.64
C ASN A 182 -5.25 -16.32 -14.27
N ALA A 183 -4.00 -16.58 -13.87
CA ALA A 183 -3.47 -17.91 -13.54
C ALA A 183 -3.62 -18.95 -14.68
N GLY A 184 -3.75 -18.52 -15.93
CA GLY A 184 -3.97 -19.41 -17.07
C GLY A 184 -5.37 -20.00 -17.18
N LEU A 185 -6.36 -19.40 -16.51
CA LEU A 185 -7.76 -19.84 -16.58
C LEU A 185 -8.36 -19.59 -17.97
N THR A 186 -7.88 -18.55 -18.65
CA THR A 186 -8.35 -18.16 -19.98
C THR A 186 -7.20 -17.53 -20.76
N ASP A 187 -7.11 -17.84 -22.05
CA ASP A 187 -6.19 -17.15 -22.97
C ASP A 187 -6.84 -15.87 -23.55
N PRO A 188 -6.06 -14.79 -23.74
CA PRO A 188 -4.66 -14.61 -23.40
C PRO A 188 -4.43 -14.32 -21.90
N ASN A 189 -3.23 -14.63 -21.39
CA ASN A 189 -2.78 -14.27 -20.04
C ASN A 189 -1.40 -13.58 -20.10
N PRO A 190 -1.34 -12.29 -20.45
CA PRO A 190 -0.09 -11.57 -20.67
C PRO A 190 0.74 -11.33 -19.41
N SER A 191 0.19 -11.57 -18.21
CA SER A 191 0.89 -11.40 -16.93
C SER A 191 1.52 -10.03 -16.78
N LEU A 192 0.75 -9.05 -16.30
CA LEU A 192 1.25 -7.70 -16.08
C LEU A 192 2.16 -7.66 -14.86
N ASN A 193 3.37 -7.12 -15.03
CA ASN A 193 4.32 -6.89 -13.95
C ASN A 193 4.58 -5.38 -13.85
N LEU A 194 4.30 -4.80 -12.69
CA LEU A 194 4.31 -3.36 -12.46
C LEU A 194 5.20 -3.06 -11.26
N PHE A 195 5.86 -1.92 -11.31
CA PHE A 195 6.74 -1.47 -10.23
C PHE A 195 6.73 0.04 -10.13
N GLY A 196 6.79 0.59 -8.92
CA GLY A 196 6.86 2.03 -8.75
C GLY A 196 6.90 2.52 -7.31
N PRO A 197 6.99 3.85 -7.12
CA PRO A 197 6.97 4.46 -5.80
C PRO A 197 5.60 4.36 -5.14
N GLN A 198 5.61 4.18 -3.82
CA GLN A 198 4.44 4.14 -2.96
C GLN A 198 4.59 5.14 -1.82
N VAL A 199 3.49 5.81 -1.48
CA VAL A 199 3.36 6.66 -0.29
C VAL A 199 2.11 6.27 0.47
N GLY A 200 2.05 6.61 1.77
CA GLY A 200 0.86 6.35 2.54
C GLY A 200 0.88 7.00 3.92
N PHE A 201 -0.30 7.02 4.52
CA PHE A 201 -0.51 7.47 5.89
C PHE A 201 -1.21 6.39 6.68
N THR A 202 -0.80 6.22 7.93
CA THR A 202 -1.33 5.22 8.84
C THR A 202 -1.79 5.87 10.13
N PHE A 203 -2.97 5.47 10.59
CA PHE A 203 -3.50 5.78 11.89
C PHE A 203 -3.56 4.49 12.73
N SER A 204 -3.01 4.53 13.94
CA SER A 204 -2.85 3.39 14.85
C SER A 204 -3.71 3.54 16.11
N PHE A 205 -4.25 2.40 16.57
CA PHE A 205 -5.14 2.30 17.75
C PHE A 205 -4.54 1.41 18.85
#